data_149b90d828f378ac591e2d0c43d96027
#
_entry.id   149b90d828f378ac591e2d0c43d96027
#
_cell.length_a   1.000
_cell.length_b   1.000
_cell.length_c   1.000
_cell.angle_alpha   90.00
_cell.angle_beta   90.00
_cell.angle_gamma   90.00
#
_symmetry.space_group_name_H-M   'P 1'
#
loop_
_entity.id
_entity.type
_entity.pdbx_description
1 polymer ?
#
loop_
_entity_poly.entity_id
_entity_poly.type
_entity_poly.pdbx_seq_one_letter_code
_entity_poly.pdbx_strand_id
1 'polypeptide(L)'
;SPQHPYTQALISAVPSLMPREARLRSEKTVLKVRGLNKTFGGGKSLFGFGKPNREVRAVKNVELDLHKGETLGVVGESGSGKSTLARCIIRLMDTDTGQISIDGNEINSLSRSEMRPWRNKIQMVFQDPFASLNPRVRVGEIIAQGPVTQGIEREEAIKRARELISIVG
;
A
#
# COMPACT_ATOMS: atom_id res chain seq x y z
N SER A 1 21.51 -9.08 -32.09
CA SER A 1 20.97 -9.35 -30.72
C SER A 1 21.96 -8.80 -29.71
N PRO A 2 21.48 -8.24 -28.57
CA PRO A 2 22.35 -7.70 -27.56
C PRO A 2 23.17 -8.81 -26.90
N GLN A 3 24.47 -8.58 -26.80
CA GLN A 3 25.38 -9.59 -26.22
C GLN A 3 25.69 -9.32 -24.74
N HIS A 4 25.54 -8.06 -24.29
CA HIS A 4 25.82 -7.70 -22.89
C HIS A 4 24.76 -8.25 -21.94
N PRO A 5 25.12 -8.96 -20.83
CA PRO A 5 24.17 -9.57 -19.90
C PRO A 5 23.14 -8.60 -19.32
N TYR A 6 23.57 -7.38 -18.98
CA TYR A 6 22.68 -6.32 -18.48
C TYR A 6 21.60 -5.94 -19.50
N THR A 7 21.97 -5.81 -20.79
CA THR A 7 21.01 -5.49 -21.86
C THR A 7 20.02 -6.61 -22.09
N GLN A 8 20.48 -7.86 -22.00
CA GLN A 8 19.60 -9.05 -22.08
C GLN A 8 18.60 -9.07 -20.92
N ALA A 9 19.07 -8.78 -19.68
CA ALA A 9 18.21 -8.70 -18.50
C ALA A 9 17.17 -7.59 -18.64
N LEU A 10 17.54 -6.40 -19.14
CA LEU A 10 16.60 -5.30 -19.41
C LEU A 10 15.53 -5.70 -20.42
N ILE A 11 15.93 -6.33 -21.53
CA ILE A 11 14.97 -6.75 -22.57
C ILE A 11 14.03 -7.84 -22.03
N SER A 12 14.55 -8.79 -21.28
CA SER A 12 13.72 -9.85 -20.67
C SER A 12 12.75 -9.33 -19.62
N ALA A 13 13.08 -8.19 -18.98
CA ALA A 13 12.22 -7.53 -18.01
C ALA A 13 11.09 -6.70 -18.65
N VAL A 14 11.14 -6.46 -19.98
CA VAL A 14 10.04 -5.77 -20.69
C VAL A 14 8.82 -6.68 -20.70
N PRO A 15 7.67 -6.24 -20.17
CA PRO A 15 6.45 -7.04 -20.18
C PRO A 15 6.01 -7.36 -21.61
N SER A 16 5.62 -8.59 -21.84
CA SER A 16 4.99 -8.97 -23.12
C SER A 16 3.68 -8.22 -23.30
N LEU A 17 3.47 -7.64 -24.47
CA LEU A 17 2.20 -7.02 -24.88
C LEU A 17 1.12 -8.08 -25.23
N MET A 18 1.49 -9.35 -25.27
CA MET A 18 0.52 -10.42 -25.48
C MET A 18 -0.37 -10.55 -24.26
N PRO A 19 -1.70 -10.52 -24.43
CA PRO A 19 -2.62 -10.77 -23.33
C PRO A 19 -2.33 -12.14 -22.71
N ARG A 20 -2.20 -12.17 -21.40
CA ARG A 20 -2.18 -13.48 -20.69
C ARG A 20 -3.59 -14.04 -20.69
N GLU A 21 -3.70 -15.36 -20.70
CA GLU A 21 -4.99 -16.01 -20.49
C GLU A 21 -5.66 -15.47 -19.23
N ALA A 22 -6.94 -15.14 -19.36
CA ALA A 22 -7.72 -14.63 -18.24
C ALA A 22 -7.77 -15.70 -17.13
N ARG A 23 -7.24 -15.38 -15.98
CA ARG A 23 -7.40 -16.24 -14.80
C ARG A 23 -8.85 -16.20 -14.38
N LEU A 24 -9.43 -17.34 -14.05
CA LEU A 24 -10.77 -17.41 -13.46
C LEU A 24 -10.79 -16.57 -12.18
N ARG A 25 -11.67 -15.59 -12.17
CA ARG A 25 -11.87 -14.71 -11.01
C ARG A 25 -12.53 -15.49 -9.89
N SER A 26 -11.96 -15.40 -8.69
CA SER A 26 -12.61 -15.97 -7.51
C SER A 26 -13.86 -15.17 -7.16
N GLU A 27 -14.92 -15.81 -6.73
CA GLU A 27 -16.12 -15.10 -6.23
C GLU A 27 -15.89 -14.43 -4.88
N LYS A 28 -14.86 -14.84 -4.14
CA LYS A 28 -14.54 -14.29 -2.82
C LYS A 28 -13.94 -12.87 -2.94
N THR A 29 -14.70 -11.88 -2.54
CA THR A 29 -14.20 -10.50 -2.37
C THR A 29 -13.33 -10.41 -1.13
N VAL A 30 -12.09 -9.91 -1.28
CA VAL A 30 -11.13 -9.72 -0.18
C VAL A 30 -11.01 -8.26 0.25
N LEU A 31 -11.27 -7.32 -0.64
CA LEU A 31 -11.34 -5.88 -0.34
C LEU A 31 -12.58 -5.28 -0.99
N LYS A 32 -13.32 -4.50 -0.22
CA LYS A 32 -14.48 -3.76 -0.69
C LYS A 32 -14.39 -2.31 -0.21
N VAL A 33 -14.50 -1.37 -1.14
CA VAL A 33 -14.49 0.08 -0.87
C VAL A 33 -15.79 0.66 -1.41
N ARG A 34 -16.45 1.51 -0.62
CA ARG A 34 -17.72 2.16 -1.00
C ARG A 34 -17.71 3.62 -0.58
N GLY A 35 -18.03 4.50 -1.53
CA GLY A 35 -18.24 5.92 -1.30
C GLY A 35 -17.06 6.64 -0.67
N LEU A 36 -15.82 6.22 -0.97
CA LEU A 36 -14.63 6.73 -0.32
C LEU A 36 -14.32 8.15 -0.75
N ASN A 37 -14.16 9.06 0.22
CA ASN A 37 -13.80 10.44 -0.02
C ASN A 37 -12.61 10.86 0.84
N LYS A 38 -11.73 11.69 0.25
CA LYS A 38 -10.62 12.35 0.95
C LYS A 38 -10.35 13.71 0.37
N THR A 39 -10.38 14.71 1.24
CA THR A 39 -10.12 16.10 0.93
C THR A 39 -8.96 16.61 1.77
N PHE A 40 -8.12 17.46 1.20
CA PHE A 40 -7.06 18.17 1.89
C PHE A 40 -7.34 19.67 1.87
N GLY A 41 -6.95 20.37 2.92
CA GLY A 41 -7.20 21.82 3.05
C GLY A 41 -8.54 22.12 3.69
N GLY A 42 -9.07 23.33 3.49
CA GLY A 42 -10.38 23.74 4.03
C GLY A 42 -10.39 24.11 5.51
N GLY A 43 -9.25 24.04 6.22
CA GLY A 43 -9.16 24.45 7.63
C GLY A 43 -9.38 25.95 7.81
N LYS A 44 -10.29 26.33 8.70
CA LYS A 44 -10.43 27.73 9.14
C LYS A 44 -9.12 28.11 9.85
N SER A 45 -8.51 29.24 9.43
CA SER A 45 -7.37 29.82 10.18
C SER A 45 -7.81 30.04 11.63
N LEU A 46 -7.08 29.47 12.59
CA LEU A 46 -7.37 29.61 14.02
C LEU A 46 -7.36 31.07 14.51
N PHE A 47 -6.80 32.00 13.72
CA PHE A 47 -6.66 33.41 14.08
C PHE A 47 -7.36 34.38 13.12
N GLY A 48 -8.26 33.93 12.26
CA GLY A 48 -9.08 34.85 11.43
C GLY A 48 -8.33 35.64 10.35
N PHE A 49 -7.02 35.59 10.29
CA PHE A 49 -6.14 36.27 9.34
C PHE A 49 -5.39 35.27 8.51
N GLY A 50 -5.91 34.91 7.33
CA GLY A 50 -5.25 34.06 6.36
C GLY A 50 -6.20 33.72 5.22
N LYS A 51 -5.67 33.64 3.99
CA LYS A 51 -6.44 33.13 2.83
C LYS A 51 -6.90 31.71 3.15
N PRO A 52 -8.16 31.34 2.88
CA PRO A 52 -8.61 29.97 3.07
C PRO A 52 -7.71 29.04 2.27
N ASN A 53 -7.15 28.03 2.93
CA ASN A 53 -6.37 26.99 2.24
C ASN A 53 -7.27 26.35 1.18
N ARG A 54 -6.79 26.33 -0.06
CA ARG A 54 -7.52 25.74 -1.18
C ARG A 54 -7.87 24.29 -0.84
N GLU A 55 -9.13 23.98 -0.86
CA GLU A 55 -9.63 22.62 -0.70
C GLU A 55 -9.28 21.79 -1.95
N VAL A 56 -8.61 20.65 -1.74
CA VAL A 56 -8.26 19.70 -2.80
C VAL A 56 -8.92 18.37 -2.51
N ARG A 57 -9.89 17.99 -3.33
CA ARG A 57 -10.57 16.69 -3.25
C ARG A 57 -9.71 15.64 -3.95
N ALA A 58 -8.87 14.97 -3.19
CA ALA A 58 -7.92 13.98 -3.72
C ALA A 58 -8.57 12.63 -4.06
N VAL A 59 -9.64 12.25 -3.34
CA VAL A 59 -10.45 11.05 -3.62
C VAL A 59 -11.91 11.47 -3.54
N LYS A 60 -12.71 11.11 -4.57
CA LYS A 60 -14.11 11.50 -4.66
C LYS A 60 -14.98 10.29 -5.02
N ASN A 61 -15.81 9.87 -4.08
CA ASN A 61 -16.81 8.82 -4.23
C ASN A 61 -16.26 7.56 -4.92
N VAL A 62 -15.09 7.06 -4.45
CA VAL A 62 -14.47 5.89 -5.07
C VAL A 62 -15.12 4.62 -4.56
N GLU A 63 -15.44 3.74 -5.50
CA GLU A 63 -15.92 2.39 -5.26
C GLU A 63 -15.04 1.38 -5.98
N LEU A 64 -14.67 0.29 -5.31
CA LEU A 64 -13.95 -0.82 -5.92
C LEU A 64 -14.15 -2.11 -5.12
N ASP A 65 -14.06 -3.21 -5.83
CA ASP A 65 -13.98 -4.55 -5.27
C ASP A 65 -12.72 -5.23 -5.78
N LEU A 66 -12.04 -5.95 -4.90
CA LEU A 66 -10.89 -6.79 -5.25
C LEU A 66 -11.19 -8.22 -4.78
N HIS A 67 -11.03 -9.17 -5.68
CA HIS A 67 -11.29 -10.57 -5.41
C HIS A 67 -10.00 -11.34 -5.11
N LYS A 68 -10.12 -12.46 -4.45
CA LYS A 68 -8.96 -13.30 -4.11
C LYS A 68 -8.22 -13.74 -5.38
N GLY A 69 -6.90 -13.48 -5.43
CA GLY A 69 -6.04 -13.79 -6.57
C GLY A 69 -6.15 -12.79 -7.74
N GLU A 70 -6.96 -11.75 -7.62
CA GLU A 70 -7.09 -10.68 -8.62
C GLU A 70 -6.00 -9.63 -8.45
N THR A 71 -5.60 -8.99 -9.55
CA THR A 71 -4.78 -7.78 -9.57
C THR A 71 -5.59 -6.65 -10.17
N LEU A 72 -5.83 -5.60 -9.39
CA LEU A 72 -6.53 -4.39 -9.83
C LEU A 72 -5.52 -3.29 -10.14
N GLY A 73 -5.46 -2.87 -11.40
CA GLY A 73 -4.65 -1.72 -11.83
C GLY A 73 -5.39 -0.40 -11.64
N VAL A 74 -4.75 0.56 -10.94
CA VAL A 74 -5.25 1.94 -10.81
C VAL A 74 -4.35 2.86 -11.61
N VAL A 75 -4.88 3.42 -12.69
CA VAL A 75 -4.14 4.28 -13.63
C VAL A 75 -4.67 5.73 -13.59
N GLY A 76 -3.84 6.67 -13.98
CA GLY A 76 -4.18 8.10 -14.03
C GLY A 76 -2.92 8.96 -13.99
N GLU A 77 -3.07 10.26 -14.27
CA GLU A 77 -1.99 11.23 -14.28
C GLU A 77 -1.34 11.43 -12.90
N SER A 78 -0.16 12.05 -12.89
CA SER A 78 0.47 12.47 -11.63
C SER A 78 -0.45 13.45 -10.89
N GLY A 79 -0.62 13.27 -9.58
CA GLY A 79 -1.52 14.10 -8.78
C GLY A 79 -3.00 13.70 -8.81
N SER A 80 -3.41 12.67 -9.57
CA SER A 80 -4.82 12.24 -9.66
C SER A 80 -5.38 11.54 -8.41
N GLY A 81 -4.60 11.42 -7.33
CA GLY A 81 -5.07 10.85 -6.07
C GLY A 81 -4.79 9.36 -5.85
N LYS A 82 -4.13 8.64 -6.79
CA LYS A 82 -3.82 7.20 -6.68
C LYS A 82 -3.13 6.81 -5.37
N SER A 83 -2.06 7.52 -5.04
CA SER A 83 -1.30 7.26 -3.80
C SER A 83 -2.12 7.61 -2.54
N THR A 84 -2.98 8.63 -2.62
CA THR A 84 -3.91 8.98 -1.54
C THR A 84 -4.93 7.87 -1.34
N LEU A 85 -5.53 7.38 -2.42
CA LEU A 85 -6.46 6.26 -2.39
C LEU A 85 -5.83 5.02 -1.74
N ALA A 86 -4.64 4.62 -2.20
CA ALA A 86 -3.92 3.48 -1.64
C ALA A 86 -3.65 3.65 -0.13
N ARG A 87 -3.19 4.83 0.30
CA ARG A 87 -2.94 5.13 1.73
C ARG A 87 -4.22 5.12 2.57
N CYS A 88 -5.35 5.57 2.01
CA CYS A 88 -6.65 5.49 2.67
C CYS A 88 -7.09 4.04 2.83
N ILE A 89 -6.98 3.22 1.78
CA ILE A 89 -7.38 1.80 1.81
C ILE A 89 -6.63 1.04 2.90
N ILE A 90 -5.32 1.25 3.03
CA ILE A 90 -4.52 0.57 4.06
C ILE A 90 -4.55 1.27 5.42
N ARG A 91 -5.38 2.29 5.59
CA ARG A 91 -5.50 3.03 6.86
C ARG A 91 -4.18 3.62 7.36
N LEU A 92 -3.31 4.09 6.45
CA LEU A 92 -2.21 5.01 6.75
C LEU A 92 -2.67 6.47 6.75
N MET A 93 -3.84 6.73 6.19
CA MET A 93 -4.50 8.02 6.14
C MET A 93 -5.99 7.82 6.42
N ASP A 94 -6.54 8.65 7.28
CA ASP A 94 -7.97 8.62 7.57
C ASP A 94 -8.77 9.18 6.40
N THR A 95 -9.93 8.60 6.16
CA THR A 95 -10.90 9.03 5.15
C THR A 95 -11.88 10.02 5.75
N ASP A 96 -12.44 10.89 4.94
CA ASP A 96 -13.47 11.82 5.41
C ASP A 96 -14.82 11.13 5.48
N THR A 97 -15.13 10.30 4.47
CA THR A 97 -16.32 9.44 4.43
C THR A 97 -16.05 8.17 3.64
N GLY A 98 -16.96 7.23 3.68
CA GLY A 98 -16.94 5.96 2.96
C GLY A 98 -16.61 4.78 3.85
N GLN A 99 -16.65 3.60 3.27
CA GLN A 99 -16.43 2.33 3.96
C GLN A 99 -15.33 1.52 3.28
N ILE A 100 -14.48 0.90 4.09
CA ILE A 100 -13.45 -0.04 3.65
C ILE A 100 -13.64 -1.32 4.44
N SER A 101 -13.83 -2.43 3.77
CA SER A 101 -13.90 -3.74 4.40
C SER A 101 -12.91 -4.73 3.80
N ILE A 102 -12.33 -5.57 4.65
CA ILE A 102 -11.37 -6.61 4.30
C ILE A 102 -11.89 -7.93 4.82
N ASP A 103 -11.95 -8.92 3.94
CA ASP A 103 -12.56 -10.23 4.25
C ASP A 103 -13.94 -10.08 4.94
N GLY A 104 -14.74 -9.10 4.50
CA GLY A 104 -16.07 -8.80 5.03
C GLY A 104 -16.11 -7.98 6.32
N ASN A 105 -14.97 -7.61 6.91
CA ASN A 105 -14.91 -6.83 8.15
C ASN A 105 -14.58 -5.37 7.84
N GLU A 106 -15.38 -4.46 8.37
CA GLU A 106 -15.16 -3.02 8.24
C GLU A 106 -13.97 -2.58 9.10
N ILE A 107 -13.06 -1.81 8.49
CA ILE A 107 -11.83 -1.35 9.15
C ILE A 107 -11.76 0.16 9.37
N ASN A 108 -12.73 0.92 8.90
CA ASN A 108 -12.72 2.39 9.00
C ASN A 108 -12.74 2.91 10.42
N SER A 109 -13.59 2.31 11.26
CA SER A 109 -13.84 2.73 12.65
C SER A 109 -12.80 2.17 13.63
N LEU A 110 -11.94 1.26 13.19
CA LEU A 110 -10.96 0.62 14.05
C LEU A 110 -9.93 1.62 14.59
N SER A 111 -9.68 1.55 15.88
CA SER A 111 -8.57 2.25 16.54
C SER A 111 -7.21 1.73 16.06
N ARG A 112 -6.12 2.42 16.41
CA ARG A 112 -4.76 1.98 16.06
C ARG A 112 -4.40 0.60 16.63
N SER A 113 -4.89 0.28 17.82
CA SER A 113 -4.68 -1.03 18.45
C SER A 113 -5.44 -2.13 17.73
N GLU A 114 -6.70 -1.90 17.38
CA GLU A 114 -7.54 -2.85 16.65
C GLU A 114 -7.07 -3.06 15.22
N MET A 115 -6.37 -2.08 14.61
CA MET A 115 -5.74 -2.23 13.30
C MET A 115 -4.49 -3.13 13.29
N ARG A 116 -3.87 -3.43 14.44
CA ARG A 116 -2.63 -4.25 14.50
C ARG A 116 -2.75 -5.61 13.79
N PRO A 117 -3.76 -6.44 14.07
CA PRO A 117 -3.89 -7.75 13.39
C PRO A 117 -4.15 -7.61 11.89
N TRP A 118 -4.74 -6.50 11.44
CA TRP A 118 -5.00 -6.24 10.02
C TRP A 118 -3.75 -5.86 9.24
N ARG A 119 -2.71 -5.33 9.89
CA ARG A 119 -1.43 -4.98 9.25
C ARG A 119 -0.71 -6.17 8.60
N ASN A 120 -1.01 -7.40 9.04
CA ASN A 120 -0.50 -8.62 8.42
C ASN A 120 -1.23 -8.97 7.14
N LYS A 121 -2.48 -8.55 7.00
CA LYS A 121 -3.33 -8.83 5.85
C LYS A 121 -3.19 -7.78 4.75
N ILE A 122 -2.76 -6.55 5.12
CA ILE A 122 -2.64 -5.41 4.21
C ILE A 122 -1.25 -4.84 4.32
N GLN A 123 -0.52 -4.85 3.22
CA GLN A 123 0.81 -4.27 3.14
C GLN A 123 0.92 -3.34 1.92
N MET A 124 1.84 -2.39 1.99
CA MET A 124 2.14 -1.47 0.90
C MET A 124 3.62 -1.51 0.60
N VAL A 125 3.95 -1.66 -0.67
CA VAL A 125 5.29 -1.44 -1.18
C VAL A 125 5.33 -0.02 -1.75
N PHE A 126 6.22 0.82 -1.21
CA PHE A 126 6.37 2.19 -1.68
C PHE A 126 7.20 2.25 -2.97
N GLN A 127 6.96 3.28 -3.78
CA GLN A 127 7.65 3.50 -5.04
C GLN A 127 9.16 3.68 -4.87
N ASP A 128 9.59 4.30 -3.78
CA ASP A 128 10.99 4.42 -3.37
C ASP A 128 11.19 3.68 -2.03
N PRO A 129 11.57 2.40 -2.08
CA PRO A 129 11.79 1.62 -0.86
C PRO A 129 13.02 2.10 -0.09
N PHE A 130 14.02 2.69 -0.74
CA PHE A 130 15.24 3.16 -0.07
C PHE A 130 14.98 4.36 0.82
N ALA A 131 14.15 5.31 0.37
CA ALA A 131 13.74 6.44 1.20
C ALA A 131 12.91 6.03 2.43
N SER A 132 12.34 4.83 2.42
CA SER A 132 11.54 4.30 3.54
C SER A 132 12.39 3.66 4.64
N LEU A 133 13.65 3.33 4.34
CA LEU A 133 14.53 2.66 5.29
C LEU A 133 15.31 3.67 6.13
N ASN A 134 15.38 3.45 7.44
CA ASN A 134 16.23 4.24 8.30
C ASN A 134 17.71 3.87 8.08
N PRO A 135 18.55 4.76 7.51
CA PRO A 135 19.95 4.44 7.18
C PRO A 135 20.84 4.18 8.42
N ARG A 136 20.33 4.49 9.61
CA ARG A 136 21.05 4.25 10.88
C ARG A 136 20.76 2.88 11.49
N VAL A 137 19.88 2.10 10.90
CA VAL A 137 19.46 0.78 11.38
C VAL A 137 19.94 -0.29 10.41
N ARG A 138 20.45 -1.40 10.91
CA ARG A 138 20.90 -2.52 10.07
C ARG A 138 19.72 -3.14 9.33
N VAL A 139 19.91 -3.52 8.07
CA VAL A 139 18.86 -4.09 7.21
C VAL A 139 18.15 -5.28 7.87
N GLY A 140 18.91 -6.19 8.46
CA GLY A 140 18.35 -7.35 9.18
C GLY A 140 17.42 -6.95 10.34
N GLU A 141 17.72 -5.87 11.04
CA GLU A 141 16.87 -5.36 12.12
C GLU A 141 15.60 -4.69 11.58
N ILE A 142 15.71 -3.99 10.45
CA ILE A 142 14.54 -3.39 9.78
C ILE A 142 13.58 -4.50 9.34
N ILE A 143 14.10 -5.55 8.73
CA ILE A 143 13.28 -6.70 8.28
C ILE A 143 12.65 -7.41 9.47
N ALA A 144 13.40 -7.60 10.56
CA ALA A 144 12.93 -8.27 11.77
C ALA A 144 11.87 -7.46 12.55
N GLN A 145 11.82 -6.13 12.38
CA GLN A 145 10.94 -5.25 13.14
C GLN A 145 9.46 -5.61 12.95
N GLY A 146 9.04 -5.92 11.71
CA GLY A 146 7.66 -6.33 11.41
C GLY A 146 7.24 -7.55 12.22
N PRO A 147 7.90 -8.70 12.06
CA PRO A 147 7.65 -9.92 12.83
C PRO A 147 7.67 -9.71 14.34
N VAL A 148 8.66 -8.98 14.88
CA VAL A 148 8.75 -8.68 16.32
C VAL A 148 7.54 -7.89 16.81
N THR A 149 7.08 -6.90 16.04
CA THR A 149 5.87 -6.13 16.39
C THR A 149 4.61 -7.01 16.42
N GLN A 150 4.64 -8.14 15.73
CA GLN A 150 3.57 -9.15 15.68
C GLN A 150 3.69 -10.22 16.76
N GLY A 151 4.70 -10.12 17.64
CA GLY A 151 4.89 -11.03 18.75
C GLY A 151 5.84 -12.20 18.48
N ILE A 152 6.53 -12.22 17.32
CA ILE A 152 7.59 -13.19 17.06
C ILE A 152 8.81 -12.79 17.92
N GLU A 153 9.44 -13.80 18.51
CA GLU A 153 10.64 -13.61 19.31
C GLU A 153 11.76 -12.99 18.45
N ARG A 154 12.53 -12.04 19.03
CA ARG A 154 13.51 -11.23 18.28
C ARG A 154 14.60 -12.07 17.59
N GLU A 155 15.11 -13.08 18.27
CA GLU A 155 16.18 -13.94 17.72
C GLU A 155 15.69 -14.70 16.51
N GLU A 156 14.49 -15.25 16.58
CA GLU A 156 13.82 -15.94 15.47
C GLU A 156 13.56 -14.98 14.30
N ALA A 157 13.08 -13.76 14.57
CA ALA A 157 12.85 -12.76 13.55
C ALA A 157 14.14 -12.34 12.83
N ILE A 158 15.26 -12.18 13.55
CA ILE A 158 16.57 -11.87 12.97
C ILE A 158 17.11 -13.05 12.16
N LYS A 159 16.92 -14.29 12.63
CA LYS A 159 17.30 -15.49 11.86
C LYS A 159 16.60 -15.54 10.52
N ARG A 160 15.26 -15.36 10.50
CA ARG A 160 14.46 -15.28 9.26
C ARG A 160 14.90 -14.13 8.36
N ALA A 161 15.22 -12.98 8.93
CA ALA A 161 15.71 -11.84 8.16
C ALA A 161 17.02 -12.15 7.44
N ARG A 162 17.96 -12.86 8.08
CA ARG A 162 19.22 -13.30 7.45
C ARG A 162 18.97 -14.29 6.31
N GLU A 163 18.09 -15.25 6.52
CA GLU A 163 17.69 -16.21 5.48
C GLU A 163 17.11 -15.48 4.24
N LEU A 164 16.22 -14.51 4.44
CA LEU A 164 15.65 -13.71 3.36
C LEU A 164 16.72 -12.89 2.62
N ILE A 165 17.64 -12.25 3.35
CA ILE A 165 18.77 -11.50 2.75
C ILE A 165 19.61 -12.44 1.88
N SER A 166 19.89 -13.66 2.35
CA SER A 166 20.68 -14.64 1.60
C SER A 166 19.98 -15.12 0.31
N ILE A 167 18.64 -15.09 0.25
CA ILE A 167 17.86 -15.47 -0.94
C ILE A 167 17.92 -14.39 -2.03
N VAL A 168 18.00 -13.13 -1.63
CA VAL A 168 17.96 -12.01 -2.60
C VAL A 168 19.34 -11.49 -3.00
N GLY A 169 20.43 -11.97 -2.41
CA GLY A 169 21.82 -11.65 -2.75
C GLY A 169 22.46 -10.70 -1.75
#